data_75be805dbca27b20aa71170f399fef86
#
_entry.id   75be805dbca27b20aa71170f399fef86
#
_cell.length_a   1.000
_cell.length_b   1.000
_cell.length_c   1.000
_cell.angle_alpha   90.00
_cell.angle_beta   90.00
_cell.angle_gamma   90.00
#
_symmetry.space_group_name_H-M   'P 1'
#
loop_
_entity.id
_entity.type
_entity.pdbx_description
1 polymer ?
#
loop_
_entity_poly.entity_id
_entity_poly.type
_entity_poly.pdbx_seq_one_letter_code
_entity_poly.pdbx_strand_id
1 'polypeptide(L)'
;EEWGAVSDEYIQAFVELWTSDNPTFKGKYSEFSNIYFEPKPVQKPHPPIWVGGESPPAMRRAAQLGNVWYPTGNNPRFPLHTPEQFKEAVTRLHGYAEAHGRDPSEVGLAYSAGFYDEQNAQSLPNRERLTFTGGPEQIAGDIRAFEELGVRDLMVRFRGDALEERLERMEYFTREIRPLVG
;
A
#
# COMPACT_ATOMS: atom_id res chain seq x y z
N GLU A 1 -12.23 11.87 12.74
CA GLU A 1 -11.03 11.88 13.63
C GLU A 1 -10.95 10.64 14.51
N GLU A 2 -12.07 10.14 15.03
CA GLU A 2 -12.10 8.98 15.91
C GLU A 2 -11.62 7.67 15.27
N TRP A 3 -12.00 7.42 14.01
CA TRP A 3 -11.61 6.20 13.28
C TRP A 3 -10.09 6.01 13.16
N GLY A 4 -9.34 7.10 13.05
CA GLY A 4 -7.87 7.04 13.03
C GLY A 4 -7.30 6.54 14.34
N ALA A 5 -7.75 7.11 15.45
CA ALA A 5 -7.29 6.73 16.80
C ALA A 5 -7.68 5.28 17.15
N VAL A 6 -8.88 4.85 16.74
CA VAL A 6 -9.31 3.44 16.88
C VAL A 6 -8.37 2.50 16.11
N SER A 7 -8.04 2.86 14.85
CA SER A 7 -7.14 2.04 14.04
C SER A 7 -5.74 1.95 14.64
N ASP A 8 -5.22 3.06 15.16
CA ASP A 8 -3.89 3.11 15.78
C ASP A 8 -3.83 2.20 17.01
N GLU A 9 -4.87 2.25 17.85
CA GLU A 9 -4.96 1.41 19.05
C GLU A 9 -5.16 -0.06 18.72
N TYR A 10 -5.99 -0.38 17.71
CA TYR A 10 -6.22 -1.77 17.31
C TYR A 10 -4.96 -2.42 16.72
N ILE A 11 -4.14 -1.68 15.97
CA ILE A 11 -2.86 -2.20 15.48
C ILE A 11 -1.97 -2.60 16.66
N GLN A 12 -1.87 -1.75 17.68
CA GLN A 12 -1.07 -2.05 18.86
C GLN A 12 -1.63 -3.25 19.64
N ALA A 13 -2.96 -3.33 19.78
CA ALA A 13 -3.62 -4.47 20.41
C ALA A 13 -3.37 -5.79 19.65
N PHE A 14 -3.39 -5.77 18.31
CA PHE A 14 -3.05 -6.94 17.51
C PHE A 14 -1.59 -7.35 17.67
N VAL A 15 -0.66 -6.41 17.69
CA VAL A 15 0.75 -6.73 17.93
C VAL A 15 0.93 -7.39 19.29
N GLU A 16 0.30 -6.86 20.34
CA GLU A 16 0.33 -7.49 21.67
C GLU A 16 -0.22 -8.93 21.65
N LEU A 17 -1.38 -9.13 21.01
CA LEU A 17 -1.98 -10.47 20.88
C LEU A 17 -1.07 -11.46 20.14
N TRP A 18 -0.38 -10.99 19.10
CA TRP A 18 0.45 -11.85 18.24
C TRP A 18 1.81 -12.18 18.85
N THR A 19 2.34 -11.32 19.70
CA THR A 19 3.73 -11.41 20.16
C THR A 19 3.88 -11.79 21.64
N SER A 20 2.92 -11.46 22.49
CA SER A 20 2.97 -11.72 23.92
C SER A 20 2.43 -13.11 24.28
N ASP A 21 3.13 -13.85 25.15
CA ASP A 21 2.64 -15.12 25.69
C ASP A 21 1.46 -14.92 26.66
N ASN A 22 1.43 -13.77 27.35
CA ASN A 22 0.35 -13.36 28.26
C ASN A 22 -0.21 -12.00 27.84
N PRO A 23 -1.03 -11.93 26.77
CA PRO A 23 -1.46 -10.67 26.20
C PRO A 23 -2.23 -9.80 27.21
N THR A 24 -1.77 -8.57 27.36
CA THR A 24 -2.42 -7.57 28.21
C THR A 24 -2.38 -6.22 27.51
N PHE A 25 -3.53 -5.62 27.30
CA PHE A 25 -3.66 -4.34 26.65
C PHE A 25 -4.69 -3.47 27.36
N LYS A 26 -4.40 -2.19 27.49
CA LYS A 26 -5.31 -1.20 28.07
C LYS A 26 -5.26 0.07 27.26
N GLY A 27 -6.27 0.25 26.40
CA GLY A 27 -6.48 1.43 25.58
C GLY A 27 -7.82 2.12 25.91
N LYS A 28 -8.17 3.06 25.06
CA LYS A 28 -9.46 3.76 25.15
C LYS A 28 -10.60 2.95 24.51
N TYR A 29 -10.27 2.19 23.46
CA TYR A 29 -11.24 1.49 22.60
C TYR A 29 -11.17 -0.04 22.76
N SER A 30 -10.07 -0.54 23.33
CA SER A 30 -9.85 -1.96 23.57
C SER A 30 -9.13 -2.18 24.89
N GLU A 31 -9.62 -3.14 25.67
CA GLU A 31 -8.97 -3.56 26.91
C GLU A 31 -9.11 -5.07 27.06
N PHE A 32 -8.00 -5.76 27.34
CA PHE A 32 -8.00 -7.19 27.66
C PHE A 32 -6.83 -7.56 28.57
N SER A 33 -7.04 -8.61 29.35
CA SER A 33 -6.03 -9.25 30.18
C SER A 33 -6.46 -10.69 30.48
N ASN A 34 -5.49 -11.53 30.86
CA ASN A 34 -5.75 -12.95 31.19
C ASN A 34 -6.52 -13.70 30.10
N ILE A 35 -6.22 -13.41 28.82
CA ILE A 35 -6.82 -14.09 27.68
C ILE A 35 -5.84 -15.07 27.06
N TYR A 36 -6.38 -16.14 26.48
CA TYR A 36 -5.63 -17.11 25.72
C TYR A 36 -5.77 -16.79 24.21
N PHE A 37 -4.64 -16.57 23.54
CA PHE A 37 -4.61 -16.30 22.11
C PHE A 37 -3.61 -17.23 21.40
N GLU A 38 -4.13 -18.34 20.89
CA GLU A 38 -3.37 -19.37 20.17
C GLU A 38 -4.20 -19.93 18.99
N PRO A 39 -3.55 -20.39 17.92
CA PRO A 39 -2.10 -20.42 17.70
C PRO A 39 -1.52 -19.03 17.43
N LYS A 40 -0.27 -18.80 17.84
CA LYS A 40 0.47 -17.60 17.46
C LYS A 40 0.79 -17.60 15.97
N PRO A 41 0.94 -16.41 15.32
CA PRO A 41 1.41 -16.34 13.94
C PRO A 41 2.75 -17.06 13.75
N VAL A 42 2.88 -17.74 12.61
CA VAL A 42 4.14 -18.40 12.22
C VAL A 42 5.22 -17.38 11.93
N GLN A 43 4.84 -16.27 11.29
CA GLN A 43 5.75 -15.16 10.99
C GLN A 43 6.18 -14.45 12.28
N LYS A 44 7.47 -14.12 12.36
CA LYS A 44 8.05 -13.44 13.52
C LYS A 44 8.62 -12.08 13.13
N PRO A 45 8.45 -11.03 13.92
CA PRO A 45 7.72 -11.00 15.21
C PRO A 45 6.21 -11.18 15.07
N HIS A 46 5.62 -10.82 13.93
CA HIS A 46 4.20 -10.95 13.56
C HIS A 46 4.03 -10.82 12.03
N PRO A 47 2.85 -11.13 11.47
CA PRO A 47 2.57 -10.86 10.06
C PRO A 47 2.77 -9.37 9.72
N PRO A 48 3.33 -9.04 8.53
CA PRO A 48 3.52 -7.65 8.13
C PRO A 48 2.20 -6.86 8.14
N ILE A 49 2.23 -5.70 8.78
CA ILE A 49 1.07 -4.80 8.87
C ILE A 49 1.14 -3.81 7.69
N TRP A 50 0.17 -3.91 6.79
CA TRP A 50 0.03 -3.01 5.66
C TRP A 50 -0.96 -1.90 5.98
N VAL A 51 -0.51 -0.66 5.87
CA VAL A 51 -1.32 0.52 6.17
C VAL A 51 -1.62 1.27 4.89
N GLY A 52 -2.90 1.32 4.53
CA GLY A 52 -3.40 2.04 3.36
C GLY A 52 -3.64 3.54 3.60
N GLY A 53 -3.80 4.26 2.50
CA GLY A 53 -4.24 5.66 2.48
C GLY A 53 -3.12 6.67 2.26
N GLU A 54 -3.50 7.79 1.64
CA GLU A 54 -2.61 8.86 1.17
C GLU A 54 -2.67 10.12 2.06
N SER A 55 -3.62 10.17 2.99
CA SER A 55 -3.76 11.31 3.88
C SER A 55 -2.62 11.41 4.90
N PRO A 56 -2.24 12.61 5.36
CA PRO A 56 -1.20 12.75 6.37
C PRO A 56 -1.39 11.90 7.63
N PRO A 57 -2.60 11.72 8.19
CA PRO A 57 -2.80 10.80 9.31
C PRO A 57 -2.53 9.33 8.95
N ALA A 58 -2.94 8.87 7.74
CA ALA A 58 -2.70 7.51 7.30
C ALA A 58 -1.20 7.25 7.07
N MET A 59 -0.50 8.20 6.46
CA MET A 59 0.94 8.11 6.25
C MET A 59 1.72 8.09 7.58
N ARG A 60 1.32 8.92 8.55
CA ARG A 60 1.93 8.86 9.91
C ARG A 60 1.72 7.49 10.55
N ARG A 61 0.52 6.91 10.44
CA ARG A 61 0.24 5.55 10.95
C ARG A 61 1.12 4.52 10.27
N ALA A 62 1.27 4.58 8.93
CA ALA A 62 2.16 3.69 8.20
C ALA A 62 3.60 3.81 8.69
N ALA A 63 4.09 5.03 8.85
CA ALA A 63 5.44 5.33 9.32
C ALA A 63 5.70 4.85 10.77
N GLN A 64 4.70 4.94 11.64
CA GLN A 64 4.84 4.61 13.06
C GLN A 64 4.57 3.13 13.37
N LEU A 65 3.52 2.58 12.82
CA LEU A 65 2.92 1.31 13.22
C LEU A 65 2.92 0.25 12.09
N GLY A 66 3.09 0.68 10.84
CA GLY A 66 3.07 -0.21 9.68
C GLY A 66 4.42 -0.81 9.35
N ASN A 67 4.40 -1.96 8.67
CA ASN A 67 5.56 -2.52 8.01
C ASN A 67 5.61 -2.12 6.53
N VAL A 68 4.44 -1.84 5.93
CA VAL A 68 4.33 -1.44 4.52
C VAL A 68 3.31 -0.31 4.40
N TRP A 69 3.67 0.74 3.67
CA TRP A 69 2.73 1.75 3.22
C TRP A 69 2.14 1.33 1.88
N TYR A 70 0.79 1.28 1.81
CA TYR A 70 0.03 0.78 0.68
C TYR A 70 -1.02 1.80 0.20
N PRO A 71 -0.64 2.83 -0.57
CA PRO A 71 -1.59 3.77 -1.18
C PRO A 71 -2.28 3.17 -2.41
N THR A 72 -3.45 3.71 -2.74
CA THR A 72 -4.25 3.27 -3.89
C THR A 72 -4.11 4.17 -5.12
N GLY A 73 -3.47 5.30 -5.00
CA GLY A 73 -3.23 6.26 -6.07
C GLY A 73 -4.48 7.01 -6.58
N ASN A 74 -5.68 6.60 -6.20
CA ASN A 74 -6.94 7.12 -6.75
C ASN A 74 -7.68 8.10 -5.82
N ASN A 75 -7.05 8.56 -4.77
CA ASN A 75 -7.66 9.53 -3.86
C ASN A 75 -7.65 10.93 -4.50
N PRO A 76 -8.79 11.54 -4.82
CA PRO A 76 -8.83 12.82 -5.52
C PRO A 76 -8.26 13.98 -4.68
N ARG A 77 -8.22 13.84 -3.36
CA ARG A 77 -7.69 14.85 -2.45
C ARG A 77 -6.17 14.74 -2.26
N PHE A 78 -5.62 13.56 -2.45
CA PHE A 78 -4.20 13.23 -2.30
C PHE A 78 -3.78 12.33 -3.48
N PRO A 79 -3.75 12.88 -4.71
CA PRO A 79 -3.48 12.08 -5.90
C PRO A 79 -2.04 11.57 -5.91
N LEU A 80 -1.88 10.33 -6.35
CA LEU A 80 -0.58 9.70 -6.60
C LEU A 80 -0.62 9.08 -8.00
N HIS A 81 -0.87 9.92 -9.01
CA HIS A 81 -1.12 9.52 -10.40
C HIS A 81 0.16 9.40 -11.23
N THR A 82 1.27 9.94 -10.72
CA THR A 82 2.56 9.93 -11.43
C THR A 82 3.70 9.50 -10.50
N PRO A 83 4.84 9.03 -11.05
CA PRO A 83 6.03 8.70 -10.27
C PRO A 83 6.52 9.88 -9.43
N GLU A 84 6.42 11.11 -9.93
CA GLU A 84 6.85 12.33 -9.23
C GLU A 84 5.99 12.57 -7.99
N GLN A 85 4.67 12.47 -8.12
CA GLN A 85 3.75 12.59 -6.98
C GLN A 85 3.99 11.50 -5.93
N PHE A 86 4.27 10.28 -6.40
CA PHE A 86 4.59 9.17 -5.49
C PHE A 86 5.92 9.42 -4.77
N LYS A 87 6.97 9.87 -5.48
CA LYS A 87 8.27 10.24 -4.90
C LYS A 87 8.15 11.28 -3.80
N GLU A 88 7.37 12.34 -4.05
CA GLU A 88 7.11 13.36 -3.03
C GLU A 88 6.38 12.79 -1.80
N ALA A 89 5.44 11.88 -2.02
CA ALA A 89 4.74 11.21 -0.94
C ALA A 89 5.68 10.30 -0.13
N VAL A 90 6.57 9.55 -0.79
CA VAL A 90 7.60 8.75 -0.11
C VAL A 90 8.53 9.63 0.73
N THR A 91 8.94 10.78 0.22
CA THR A 91 9.75 11.74 0.99
C THR A 91 9.02 12.19 2.27
N ARG A 92 7.72 12.46 2.18
CA ARG A 92 6.90 12.81 3.37
C ARG A 92 6.77 11.65 4.34
N LEU A 93 6.59 10.41 3.82
CA LEU A 93 6.52 9.19 4.64
C LEU A 93 7.80 8.99 5.44
N HIS A 94 8.95 9.12 4.78
CA HIS A 94 10.26 9.02 5.40
C HIS A 94 10.44 10.07 6.51
N GLY A 95 10.07 11.32 6.26
CA GLY A 95 10.10 12.37 7.29
C GLY A 95 9.21 12.07 8.50
N TYR A 96 8.08 11.37 8.31
CA TYR A 96 7.26 10.91 9.44
C TYR A 96 7.91 9.76 10.22
N ALA A 97 8.63 8.85 9.55
CA ALA A 97 9.36 7.79 10.23
C ALA A 97 10.50 8.37 11.08
N GLU A 98 11.33 9.23 10.49
CA GLU A 98 12.43 9.92 11.17
C GLU A 98 11.98 10.74 12.39
N ALA A 99 10.86 11.49 12.24
CA ALA A 99 10.26 12.25 13.34
C ALA A 99 9.83 11.38 14.54
N HIS A 100 9.67 10.08 14.33
CA HIS A 100 9.34 9.09 15.37
C HIS A 100 10.53 8.20 15.76
N GLY A 101 11.73 8.55 15.30
CA GLY A 101 12.96 7.81 15.63
C GLY A 101 13.05 6.44 14.96
N ARG A 102 12.28 6.23 13.87
CA ARG A 102 12.29 4.99 13.10
C ARG A 102 13.09 5.16 11.80
N ASP A 103 13.88 4.16 11.44
CA ASP A 103 14.56 4.16 10.14
C ASP A 103 13.52 4.08 9.01
N PRO A 104 13.52 5.06 8.06
CA PRO A 104 12.61 5.03 6.92
C PRO A 104 12.68 3.74 6.09
N SER A 105 13.85 3.09 6.02
CA SER A 105 14.04 1.84 5.28
C SER A 105 13.27 0.64 5.85
N GLU A 106 12.81 0.72 7.09
CA GLU A 106 11.95 -0.29 7.72
C GLU A 106 10.50 -0.25 7.22
N VAL A 107 10.10 0.81 6.51
CA VAL A 107 8.76 0.95 5.94
C VAL A 107 8.79 0.57 4.48
N GLY A 108 8.37 -0.64 4.15
CA GLY A 108 8.24 -1.09 2.78
C GLY A 108 7.23 -0.27 1.98
N LEU A 109 7.38 -0.28 0.66
CA LEU A 109 6.51 0.45 -0.25
C LEU A 109 5.76 -0.53 -1.15
N ALA A 110 4.43 -0.44 -1.11
CA ALA A 110 3.53 -1.09 -2.05
C ALA A 110 2.69 -0.04 -2.77
N TYR A 111 2.09 -0.39 -3.91
CA TYR A 111 1.22 0.52 -4.64
C TYR A 111 0.06 -0.24 -5.29
N SER A 112 -1.14 0.34 -5.25
CA SER A 112 -2.30 -0.19 -5.99
C SER A 112 -2.58 0.64 -7.23
N ALA A 113 -2.33 0.05 -8.40
CA ALA A 113 -2.67 0.62 -9.70
C ALA A 113 -4.18 0.51 -9.95
N GLY A 114 -4.96 1.38 -9.28
CA GLY A 114 -6.42 1.38 -9.35
C GLY A 114 -6.99 1.82 -10.70
N PHE A 115 -6.15 2.37 -11.58
CA PHE A 115 -6.52 2.92 -12.90
C PHE A 115 -6.01 2.07 -14.07
N TYR A 116 -5.58 0.84 -13.83
CA TYR A 116 -5.05 0.00 -14.91
C TYR A 116 -6.03 -0.12 -16.09
N ASP A 117 -5.56 0.31 -17.27
CA ASP A 117 -6.28 0.25 -18.53
C ASP A 117 -5.30 0.09 -19.69
N GLU A 118 -5.09 -1.14 -20.14
CA GLU A 118 -4.17 -1.48 -21.23
C GLU A 118 -4.73 -1.19 -22.63
N GLN A 119 -6.00 -0.83 -22.72
CA GLN A 119 -6.65 -0.55 -23.98
C GLN A 119 -6.63 0.95 -24.33
N ASN A 120 -6.70 1.81 -23.29
CA ASN A 120 -6.86 3.24 -23.49
C ASN A 120 -5.89 4.02 -22.59
N ALA A 121 -5.03 4.82 -23.23
CA ALA A 121 -4.25 5.82 -22.49
C ALA A 121 -5.19 6.92 -22.00
N GLN A 122 -5.22 7.14 -20.69
CA GLN A 122 -5.98 8.21 -20.07
C GLN A 122 -5.07 9.41 -19.76
N SER A 123 -5.63 10.60 -19.84
CA SER A 123 -4.90 11.85 -19.56
C SER A 123 -5.43 12.52 -18.31
N LEU A 124 -4.51 13.06 -17.51
CA LEU A 124 -4.80 13.95 -16.40
C LEU A 124 -5.21 15.35 -16.91
N PRO A 125 -5.79 16.21 -16.07
CA PRO A 125 -6.16 17.58 -16.46
C PRO A 125 -4.99 18.42 -16.99
N ASN A 126 -3.76 18.16 -16.54
CA ASN A 126 -2.54 18.80 -17.01
C ASN A 126 -2.00 18.21 -18.32
N ARG A 127 -2.74 17.29 -18.97
CA ARG A 127 -2.40 16.55 -20.19
C ARG A 127 -1.29 15.50 -20.04
N GLU A 128 -0.78 15.27 -18.85
CA GLU A 128 0.09 14.12 -18.59
C GLU A 128 -0.71 12.83 -18.67
N ARG A 129 -0.04 11.75 -19.06
CA ARG A 129 -0.66 10.42 -19.07
C ARG A 129 -0.84 9.92 -17.64
N LEU A 130 -2.01 9.38 -17.34
CA LEU A 130 -2.25 8.65 -16.10
C LEU A 130 -1.44 7.34 -16.15
N THR A 131 -0.63 7.10 -15.12
CA THR A 131 0.17 5.86 -15.02
C THR A 131 -0.69 4.61 -15.04
N PHE A 132 -0.10 3.52 -15.51
CA PHE A 132 -0.76 2.22 -15.68
C PHE A 132 -1.92 2.24 -16.68
N THR A 133 -1.94 3.22 -17.62
CA THR A 133 -2.87 3.26 -18.74
C THR A 133 -2.13 3.38 -20.07
N GLY A 134 -2.66 2.76 -21.14
CA GLY A 134 -2.07 2.77 -22.48
C GLY A 134 -1.41 1.46 -22.86
N GLY A 135 -0.55 1.48 -23.89
CA GLY A 135 0.05 0.27 -24.43
C GLY A 135 1.07 -0.42 -23.51
N PRO A 136 1.47 -1.66 -23.86
CA PRO A 136 2.35 -2.48 -23.03
C PRO A 136 3.66 -1.82 -22.61
N GLU A 137 4.33 -1.15 -23.53
CA GLU A 137 5.59 -0.45 -23.27
C GLU A 137 5.43 0.70 -22.25
N GLN A 138 4.31 1.41 -22.33
CA GLN A 138 4.00 2.50 -21.42
C GLN A 138 3.77 1.98 -20.00
N ILE A 139 2.97 0.94 -19.87
CA ILE A 139 2.66 0.32 -18.56
C ILE A 139 3.91 -0.33 -17.96
N ALA A 140 4.71 -1.02 -18.77
CA ALA A 140 5.98 -1.59 -18.31
C ALA A 140 6.96 -0.49 -17.85
N GLY A 141 7.02 0.64 -18.56
CA GLY A 141 7.77 1.82 -18.14
C GLY A 141 7.31 2.36 -16.79
N ASP A 142 6.00 2.44 -16.55
CA ASP A 142 5.43 2.86 -15.28
C ASP A 142 5.83 1.90 -14.14
N ILE A 143 5.74 0.59 -14.38
CA ILE A 143 6.14 -0.43 -13.39
C ILE A 143 7.60 -0.22 -12.99
N ARG A 144 8.51 -0.10 -13.96
CA ARG A 144 9.93 0.14 -13.68
C ARG A 144 10.16 1.45 -12.90
N ALA A 145 9.46 2.52 -13.26
CA ALA A 145 9.57 3.80 -12.57
C ALA A 145 9.14 3.71 -11.09
N PHE A 146 8.08 2.96 -10.79
CA PHE A 146 7.67 2.74 -9.40
C PHE A 146 8.62 1.78 -8.65
N GLU A 147 9.16 0.77 -9.33
CA GLU A 147 10.18 -0.12 -8.78
C GLU A 147 11.47 0.65 -8.40
N GLU A 148 11.93 1.56 -9.26
CA GLU A 148 13.07 2.44 -9.01
C GLU A 148 12.84 3.36 -7.79
N LEU A 149 11.59 3.73 -7.51
CA LEU A 149 11.19 4.47 -6.31
C LEU A 149 11.07 3.59 -5.06
N GLY A 150 11.34 2.28 -5.17
CA GLY A 150 11.37 1.34 -4.06
C GLY A 150 10.09 0.53 -3.85
N VAL A 151 9.10 0.63 -4.74
CA VAL A 151 7.90 -0.24 -4.69
C VAL A 151 8.31 -1.69 -4.94
N ARG A 152 7.97 -2.57 -3.99
CA ARG A 152 8.22 -4.01 -4.07
C ARG A 152 6.99 -4.83 -4.40
N ASP A 153 5.83 -4.31 -4.04
CA ASP A 153 4.55 -4.96 -4.26
C ASP A 153 3.63 -4.04 -5.06
N LEU A 154 3.32 -4.42 -6.29
CA LEU A 154 2.40 -3.71 -7.17
C LEU A 154 1.11 -4.52 -7.32
N MET A 155 0.00 -3.96 -6.88
CA MET A 155 -1.31 -4.57 -7.06
C MET A 155 -2.02 -3.94 -8.25
N VAL A 156 -2.32 -4.76 -9.25
CA VAL A 156 -3.06 -4.36 -10.44
C VAL A 156 -4.51 -4.82 -10.33
N ARG A 157 -5.44 -3.91 -10.58
CA ARG A 157 -6.87 -4.21 -10.59
C ARG A 157 -7.37 -4.42 -12.01
N PHE A 158 -7.54 -5.67 -12.40
CA PHE A 158 -8.17 -6.03 -13.67
C PHE A 158 -9.69 -5.85 -13.55
N ARG A 159 -10.22 -4.85 -14.24
CA ARG A 159 -11.65 -4.55 -14.26
C ARG A 159 -12.33 -5.26 -15.43
N GLY A 160 -13.60 -5.61 -15.28
CA GLY A 160 -14.45 -6.22 -16.29
C GLY A 160 -15.79 -6.57 -15.68
N ASP A 161 -16.83 -6.61 -16.50
CA ASP A 161 -18.19 -6.94 -16.06
C ASP A 161 -18.36 -8.45 -15.86
N ALA A 162 -17.67 -9.25 -16.68
CA ALA A 162 -17.64 -10.71 -16.57
C ALA A 162 -16.30 -11.23 -16.02
N LEU A 163 -16.31 -12.46 -15.51
CA LEU A 163 -15.10 -13.13 -15.05
C LEU A 163 -14.13 -13.38 -16.22
N GLU A 164 -14.66 -13.81 -17.34
CA GLU A 164 -13.92 -14.12 -18.56
C GLU A 164 -13.11 -12.90 -19.03
N GLU A 165 -13.72 -11.72 -19.06
CA GLU A 165 -13.05 -10.47 -19.42
C GLU A 165 -11.87 -10.15 -18.48
N ARG A 166 -12.04 -10.35 -17.17
CA ARG A 166 -10.96 -10.14 -16.19
C ARG A 166 -9.82 -11.12 -16.38
N LEU A 167 -10.12 -12.39 -16.68
CA LEU A 167 -9.11 -13.41 -16.96
C LEU A 167 -8.33 -13.09 -18.25
N GLU A 168 -9.01 -12.67 -19.32
CA GLU A 168 -8.37 -12.27 -20.57
C GLU A 168 -7.39 -11.10 -20.35
N ARG A 169 -7.77 -10.10 -19.55
CA ARG A 169 -6.90 -8.98 -19.20
C ARG A 169 -5.70 -9.40 -18.34
N MET A 170 -5.87 -10.36 -17.42
CA MET A 170 -4.77 -10.94 -16.66
C MET A 170 -3.80 -11.72 -17.55
N GLU A 171 -4.33 -12.50 -18.50
CA GLU A 171 -3.52 -13.21 -19.49
C GLU A 171 -2.76 -12.24 -20.40
N TYR A 172 -3.44 -11.19 -20.87
CA TYR A 172 -2.81 -10.14 -21.65
C TYR A 172 -1.65 -9.48 -20.90
N PHE A 173 -1.85 -9.09 -19.64
CA PHE A 173 -0.81 -8.53 -18.80
C PHE A 173 0.40 -9.47 -18.67
N THR A 174 0.13 -10.75 -18.44
CA THR A 174 1.16 -11.77 -18.26
C THR A 174 1.96 -12.01 -19.54
N ARG A 175 1.32 -11.96 -20.70
CA ARG A 175 1.92 -12.26 -21.99
C ARG A 175 2.62 -11.05 -22.62
N GLU A 176 2.00 -9.86 -22.54
CA GLU A 176 2.44 -8.70 -23.29
C GLU A 176 3.19 -7.66 -22.44
N ILE A 177 2.87 -7.53 -21.13
CA ILE A 177 3.43 -6.48 -20.27
C ILE A 177 4.54 -7.01 -19.39
N ARG A 178 4.28 -8.11 -18.67
CA ARG A 178 5.24 -8.67 -17.71
C ARG A 178 6.62 -8.95 -18.30
N PRO A 179 6.78 -9.50 -19.53
CA PRO A 179 8.09 -9.74 -20.13
C PRO A 179 8.89 -8.48 -20.41
N LEU A 180 8.24 -7.31 -20.49
CA LEU A 180 8.88 -6.02 -20.73
C LEU A 180 9.41 -5.37 -19.45
N VAL A 181 9.02 -5.86 -18.29
CA VAL A 181 9.46 -5.32 -17.00
C VAL A 181 10.83 -5.90 -16.61
N GLY A 182 11.09 -7.15 -16.92
CA GLY A 182 12.34 -7.86 -16.59
C GLY A 182 12.12 -9.10 -15.76
#